data_744a439460bd779bffb2d76221f5e24f
#
_entry.id   744a439460bd779bffb2d76221f5e24f
#
_cell.length_a   1.000
_cell.length_b   1.000
_cell.length_c   1.000
_cell.angle_alpha   90.00
_cell.angle_beta   90.00
_cell.angle_gamma   90.00
#
_symmetry.space_group_name_H-M   'P 1'
#
loop_
_entity.id
_entity.type
_entity.pdbx_description
1 polymer ?
#
loop_
_entity_poly.entity_id
_entity_poly.type
_entity_poly.pdbx_seq_one_letter_code
_entity_poly.pdbx_strand_id
1 'polypeptide(L)'
;MTHAAIEAAGTLRRRHAVDPDRIRRVELTVDPSVLGVCNVAAPRTGLEGKFSLRATTAMALLGHDTADPGTFTDARMADPALVRLRDRVSVIPVAGTGPTRTTVIVEAEGGRCEAAADTGVPATDVGAQRERLTGKFLALAVPVLGRAGAEALAGAALRVHQLGEGAELLRLARAR
;
A
#
# COMPACT_ATOMS: atom_id res chain seq x y z
N MET A 1 4.43 -4.88 -6.50
CA MET A 1 3.54 -4.82 -7.66
C MET A 1 2.20 -4.13 -7.34
N THR A 2 1.56 -4.35 -6.17
CA THR A 2 0.33 -3.59 -5.78
C THR A 2 0.62 -2.19 -5.24
N HIS A 3 1.85 -1.86 -4.86
CA HIS A 3 2.21 -0.61 -4.18
C HIS A 3 1.88 0.65 -4.99
N ALA A 4 2.15 0.66 -6.31
CA ALA A 4 1.83 1.80 -7.15
C ALA A 4 0.31 2.05 -7.22
N ALA A 5 -0.50 0.99 -7.29
CA ALA A 5 -1.96 1.10 -7.27
C ALA A 5 -2.47 1.67 -5.93
N ILE A 6 -1.92 1.20 -4.81
CA ILE A 6 -2.21 1.70 -3.46
C ILE A 6 -1.86 3.20 -3.35
N GLU A 7 -0.68 3.59 -3.82
CA GLU A 7 -0.19 4.97 -3.72
C GLU A 7 -1.02 5.93 -4.60
N ALA A 8 -1.32 5.54 -5.83
CA ALA A 8 -2.17 6.31 -6.73
C ALA A 8 -3.60 6.46 -6.15
N ALA A 9 -4.22 5.38 -5.69
CA ALA A 9 -5.54 5.39 -5.08
C ALA A 9 -5.58 6.22 -3.79
N GLY A 10 -4.58 6.10 -2.93
CA GLY A 10 -4.42 6.92 -1.73
C GLY A 10 -4.28 8.41 -2.05
N THR A 11 -3.58 8.73 -3.15
CA THR A 11 -3.44 10.10 -3.64
C THR A 11 -4.79 10.67 -4.08
N LEU A 12 -5.58 9.91 -4.83
CA LEU A 12 -6.93 10.30 -5.24
C LEU A 12 -7.82 10.59 -4.03
N ARG A 13 -7.83 9.67 -3.06
CA ARG A 13 -8.61 9.83 -1.84
C ARG A 13 -8.24 11.12 -1.09
N ARG A 14 -6.94 11.41 -0.93
CA ARG A 14 -6.48 12.61 -0.20
C ARG A 14 -6.72 13.90 -0.95
N ARG A 15 -6.46 13.94 -2.27
CA ARG A 15 -6.52 15.17 -3.07
C ARG A 15 -7.92 15.56 -3.50
N HIS A 16 -8.75 14.57 -3.79
CA HIS A 16 -10.09 14.80 -4.36
C HIS A 16 -11.22 14.50 -3.38
N ALA A 17 -10.90 14.12 -2.12
CA ALA A 17 -11.87 13.75 -1.10
C ALA A 17 -12.95 12.78 -1.66
N VAL A 18 -12.51 11.81 -2.46
CA VAL A 18 -13.40 10.87 -3.13
C VAL A 18 -14.23 10.11 -2.09
N ASP A 19 -15.55 10.21 -2.19
CA ASP A 19 -16.48 9.45 -1.39
C ASP A 19 -16.60 8.03 -1.96
N PRO A 20 -16.14 6.98 -1.24
CA PRO A 20 -16.14 5.61 -1.75
C PRO A 20 -17.53 5.09 -2.13
N ASP A 21 -18.60 5.56 -1.46
CA ASP A 21 -19.96 5.10 -1.74
C ASP A 21 -20.49 5.65 -3.07
N ARG A 22 -19.95 6.78 -3.54
CA ARG A 22 -20.32 7.42 -4.80
C ARG A 22 -19.47 6.99 -5.99
N ILE A 23 -18.46 6.13 -5.79
CA ILE A 23 -17.65 5.59 -6.87
C ILE A 23 -18.49 4.65 -7.72
N ARG A 24 -18.55 4.90 -9.03
CA ARG A 24 -19.25 4.07 -10.02
C ARG A 24 -18.31 3.05 -10.66
N ARG A 25 -17.09 3.48 -10.98
CA ARG A 25 -16.08 2.67 -11.67
C ARG A 25 -14.68 3.09 -11.26
N VAL A 26 -13.78 2.13 -11.22
CA VAL A 26 -12.34 2.35 -11.05
C VAL A 26 -11.61 1.59 -12.16
N GLU A 27 -10.69 2.25 -12.85
CA GLU A 27 -9.83 1.63 -13.86
C GLU A 27 -8.38 1.71 -13.40
N LEU A 28 -7.68 0.57 -13.46
CA LEU A 28 -6.24 0.48 -13.24
C LEU A 28 -5.53 0.13 -14.53
N THR A 29 -4.67 1.02 -15.00
CA THR A 29 -3.73 0.69 -16.08
C THR A 29 -2.43 0.17 -15.48
N VAL A 30 -2.04 -1.05 -15.86
CA VAL A 30 -0.86 -1.76 -15.35
C VAL A 30 -0.08 -2.42 -16.47
N ASP A 31 1.19 -2.73 -16.23
CA ASP A 31 1.97 -3.57 -17.14
C ASP A 31 1.44 -5.01 -17.13
N PRO A 32 1.35 -5.70 -18.28
CA PRO A 32 0.88 -7.09 -18.36
C PRO A 32 1.66 -8.06 -17.47
N SER A 33 2.94 -7.82 -17.21
CA SER A 33 3.80 -8.68 -16.37
C SER A 33 3.33 -8.79 -14.93
N VAL A 34 2.59 -7.81 -14.41
CA VAL A 34 2.10 -7.85 -13.03
C VAL A 34 0.91 -8.79 -12.84
N LEU A 35 0.20 -9.13 -13.94
CA LEU A 35 -1.01 -9.96 -13.88
C LEU A 35 -0.72 -11.41 -13.44
N GLY A 36 0.47 -11.93 -13.76
CA GLY A 36 0.88 -13.27 -13.34
C GLY A 36 1.03 -13.44 -11.82
N VAL A 37 1.14 -12.32 -11.08
CA VAL A 37 1.39 -12.35 -9.63
C VAL A 37 0.27 -11.70 -8.83
N CYS A 38 -0.26 -10.56 -9.28
CA CYS A 38 -1.14 -9.70 -8.46
C CYS A 38 -2.57 -9.58 -9.01
N ASN A 39 -3.09 -10.57 -9.69
CA ASN A 39 -4.41 -10.52 -10.33
C ASN A 39 -5.47 -11.43 -9.69
N VAL A 40 -5.38 -11.70 -8.39
CA VAL A 40 -6.46 -12.39 -7.67
C VAL A 40 -7.71 -11.51 -7.74
N ALA A 41 -8.72 -11.95 -8.50
CA ALA A 41 -9.89 -11.11 -8.77
C ALA A 41 -10.81 -10.99 -7.55
N ALA A 42 -11.05 -12.09 -6.85
CA ALA A 42 -11.95 -12.17 -5.69
C ALA A 42 -11.23 -12.87 -4.53
N PRO A 43 -10.33 -12.18 -3.82
CA PRO A 43 -9.59 -12.78 -2.71
C PRO A 43 -10.55 -13.15 -1.57
N ARG A 44 -10.31 -14.31 -0.95
CA ARG A 44 -11.06 -14.85 0.19
C ARG A 44 -10.26 -14.78 1.48
N THR A 45 -8.93 -14.82 1.37
CA THR A 45 -8.03 -14.76 2.51
C THR A 45 -7.25 -13.45 2.52
N GLY A 46 -6.80 -13.04 3.70
CA GLY A 46 -5.95 -11.85 3.83
C GLY A 46 -4.67 -11.97 3.00
N LEU A 47 -4.11 -13.18 2.86
CA LEU A 47 -2.96 -13.42 2.00
C LEU A 47 -3.28 -13.16 0.52
N GLU A 48 -4.36 -13.71 0.00
CA GLU A 48 -4.82 -13.46 -1.36
C GLU A 48 -5.08 -11.97 -1.60
N GLY A 49 -5.60 -11.25 -0.59
CA GLY A 49 -5.82 -9.81 -0.63
C GLY A 49 -4.57 -9.03 -0.97
N LYS A 50 -3.40 -9.43 -0.45
CA LYS A 50 -2.10 -8.80 -0.75
C LYS A 50 -1.68 -8.96 -2.22
N PHE A 51 -2.20 -9.97 -2.91
CA PHE A 51 -1.95 -10.26 -4.32
C PHE A 51 -3.14 -9.88 -5.23
N SER A 52 -4.04 -9.05 -4.74
CA SER A 52 -5.18 -8.54 -5.49
C SER A 52 -5.03 -7.04 -5.76
N LEU A 53 -4.75 -6.67 -7.00
CA LEU A 53 -4.79 -5.26 -7.44
C LEU A 53 -6.16 -4.63 -7.15
N ARG A 54 -7.25 -5.36 -7.36
CA ARG A 54 -8.60 -4.88 -7.11
C ARG A 54 -8.87 -4.61 -5.65
N ALA A 55 -8.54 -5.57 -4.78
CA ALA A 55 -8.78 -5.43 -3.35
C ALA A 55 -7.89 -4.35 -2.72
N THR A 56 -6.59 -4.32 -3.04
CA THR A 56 -5.67 -3.32 -2.47
C THR A 56 -6.01 -1.90 -2.91
N THR A 57 -6.46 -1.70 -4.16
CA THR A 57 -6.94 -0.40 -4.64
C THR A 57 -8.23 0.02 -3.90
N ALA A 58 -9.19 -0.88 -3.77
CA ALA A 58 -10.42 -0.62 -3.04
C ALA A 58 -10.14 -0.30 -1.56
N MET A 59 -9.24 -1.05 -0.90
CA MET A 59 -8.81 -0.76 0.48
C MET A 59 -8.22 0.64 0.61
N ALA A 60 -7.35 1.05 -0.32
CA ALA A 60 -6.75 2.39 -0.31
C ALA A 60 -7.79 3.50 -0.51
N LEU A 61 -8.77 3.30 -1.39
CA LEU A 61 -9.89 4.25 -1.60
C LEU A 61 -10.82 4.32 -0.39
N LEU A 62 -11.06 3.20 0.30
CA LEU A 62 -11.81 3.14 1.57
C LEU A 62 -11.03 3.74 2.75
N GLY A 63 -9.71 3.95 2.60
CA GLY A 63 -8.86 4.53 3.63
C GLY A 63 -8.35 3.54 4.66
N HIS A 64 -8.36 2.25 4.34
CA HIS A 64 -7.71 1.25 5.19
C HIS A 64 -6.19 1.43 5.17
N ASP A 65 -5.55 1.19 6.31
CA ASP A 65 -4.09 1.19 6.40
C ASP A 65 -3.54 -0.08 5.73
N THR A 66 -3.10 0.07 4.48
CA THR A 66 -2.48 -1.01 3.72
C THR A 66 -1.01 -1.24 4.07
N ALA A 67 -0.43 -0.41 4.94
CA ALA A 67 0.92 -0.62 5.47
C ALA A 67 0.92 -1.57 6.66
N ASP A 68 -0.20 -1.68 7.38
CA ASP A 68 -0.39 -2.63 8.48
C ASP A 68 -0.79 -4.02 7.95
N PRO A 69 0.06 -5.06 8.15
CA PRO A 69 -0.30 -6.43 7.77
C PRO A 69 -1.55 -6.95 8.46
N GLY A 70 -1.89 -6.46 9.65
CA GLY A 70 -3.08 -6.82 10.41
C GLY A 70 -4.39 -6.36 9.75
N THR A 71 -4.32 -5.42 8.81
CA THR A 71 -5.47 -5.00 8.00
C THR A 71 -5.90 -6.08 7.00
N PHE A 72 -4.99 -6.98 6.60
CA PHE A 72 -5.26 -8.05 5.64
C PHE A 72 -5.74 -9.31 6.35
N THR A 73 -7.02 -9.37 6.66
CA THR A 73 -7.68 -10.53 7.28
C THR A 73 -8.73 -11.12 6.35
N ASP A 74 -9.09 -12.39 6.57
CA ASP A 74 -10.16 -13.05 5.81
C ASP A 74 -11.50 -12.32 6.01
N ALA A 75 -11.78 -11.88 7.25
CA ALA A 75 -12.95 -11.07 7.55
C ALA A 75 -12.97 -9.76 6.76
N ARG A 76 -11.81 -9.10 6.56
CA ARG A 76 -11.71 -7.89 5.74
C ARG A 76 -11.99 -8.20 4.27
N MET A 77 -11.54 -9.32 3.75
CA MET A 77 -11.81 -9.69 2.34
C MET A 77 -13.31 -9.99 2.11
N ALA A 78 -14.05 -10.36 3.16
CA ALA A 78 -15.49 -10.58 3.14
C ALA A 78 -16.32 -9.32 3.48
N ASP A 79 -15.68 -8.19 3.83
CA ASP A 79 -16.37 -6.94 4.17
C ASP A 79 -17.21 -6.46 2.97
N PRO A 80 -18.54 -6.27 3.15
CA PRO A 80 -19.41 -5.88 2.04
C PRO A 80 -19.04 -4.57 1.36
N ALA A 81 -18.49 -3.59 2.09
CA ALA A 81 -18.06 -2.33 1.50
C ALA A 81 -16.83 -2.53 0.60
N LEU A 82 -15.86 -3.34 1.08
CA LEU A 82 -14.69 -3.71 0.28
C LEU A 82 -15.08 -4.50 -0.95
N VAL A 83 -15.95 -5.50 -0.80
CA VAL A 83 -16.41 -6.35 -1.92
C VAL A 83 -17.12 -5.51 -2.99
N ARG A 84 -18.06 -4.64 -2.59
CA ARG A 84 -18.76 -3.75 -3.53
C ARG A 84 -17.80 -2.86 -4.32
N LEU A 85 -16.81 -2.27 -3.65
CA LEU A 85 -15.86 -1.38 -4.32
C LEU A 85 -14.86 -2.16 -5.18
N ARG A 86 -14.33 -3.28 -4.68
CA ARG A 86 -13.45 -4.18 -5.42
C ARG A 86 -14.07 -4.62 -6.76
N ASP A 87 -15.37 -4.94 -6.76
CA ASP A 87 -16.06 -5.44 -7.95
C ASP A 87 -16.31 -4.33 -9.01
N ARG A 88 -16.13 -3.06 -8.62
CA ARG A 88 -16.12 -1.91 -9.54
C ARG A 88 -14.75 -1.61 -10.13
N VAL A 89 -13.69 -2.35 -9.71
CA VAL A 89 -12.32 -2.15 -10.18
C VAL A 89 -12.03 -3.03 -11.38
N SER A 90 -11.70 -2.41 -12.50
CA SER A 90 -11.23 -3.05 -13.72
C SER A 90 -9.72 -2.90 -13.84
N VAL A 91 -9.01 -3.99 -14.14
CA VAL A 91 -7.56 -3.97 -14.40
C VAL A 91 -7.33 -4.08 -15.89
N ILE A 92 -6.65 -3.08 -16.44
CA ILE A 92 -6.41 -2.93 -17.90
C ILE A 92 -4.92 -3.06 -18.15
N PRO A 93 -4.48 -4.17 -18.77
CA PRO A 93 -3.08 -4.33 -19.13
C PRO A 93 -2.72 -3.46 -20.34
N VAL A 94 -1.65 -2.67 -20.21
CA VAL A 94 -1.11 -1.84 -21.28
C VAL A 94 0.41 -2.08 -21.35
N ALA A 95 0.87 -2.62 -22.48
CA ALA A 95 2.29 -2.85 -22.69
C ALA A 95 3.09 -1.55 -22.66
N GLY A 96 4.29 -1.60 -22.08
CA GLY A 96 5.15 -0.44 -21.95
C GLY A 96 4.85 0.48 -20.75
N THR A 97 3.85 0.15 -19.93
CA THR A 97 3.57 0.89 -18.69
C THR A 97 4.73 0.78 -17.69
N GLY A 98 5.42 -0.38 -17.70
CA GLY A 98 6.46 -0.72 -16.72
C GLY A 98 5.88 -1.34 -15.44
N PRO A 99 6.58 -2.33 -14.85
CA PRO A 99 6.03 -3.16 -13.75
C PRO A 99 5.87 -2.42 -12.43
N THR A 100 6.45 -1.23 -12.30
CA THR A 100 6.42 -0.39 -11.09
C THR A 100 5.43 0.75 -11.15
N ARG A 101 4.83 0.99 -12.33
CA ARG A 101 3.90 2.10 -12.57
C ARG A 101 2.46 1.62 -12.65
N THR A 102 1.56 2.41 -12.10
CA THR A 102 0.10 2.21 -12.21
C THR A 102 -0.58 3.57 -12.34
N THR A 103 -1.55 3.66 -13.24
CA THR A 103 -2.49 4.78 -13.30
C THR A 103 -3.84 4.28 -12.78
N VAL A 104 -4.46 5.05 -11.88
CA VAL A 104 -5.79 4.81 -11.33
C VAL A 104 -6.70 5.93 -11.75
N ILE A 105 -7.81 5.58 -12.37
CA ILE A 105 -8.89 6.49 -12.75
C ILE A 105 -10.12 6.12 -11.93
N VAL A 106 -10.73 7.11 -11.30
CA VAL A 106 -11.98 6.95 -10.54
C VAL A 106 -13.07 7.79 -11.20
N GLU A 107 -14.17 7.15 -11.51
CA GLU A 107 -15.41 7.78 -11.93
C GLU A 107 -16.42 7.74 -10.79
N ALA A 108 -16.86 8.91 -10.32
CA ALA A 108 -17.79 9.08 -9.24
C ALA A 108 -18.89 10.09 -9.62
N GLU A 109 -19.90 10.26 -8.77
CA GLU A 109 -20.97 11.24 -9.04
C GLU A 109 -20.45 12.69 -9.16
N GLY A 110 -19.32 13.01 -8.54
CA GLY A 110 -18.67 14.32 -8.63
C GLY A 110 -17.76 14.51 -9.84
N GLY A 111 -17.66 13.54 -10.74
CA GLY A 111 -16.82 13.60 -11.93
C GLY A 111 -15.77 12.48 -12.00
N ARG A 112 -14.77 12.72 -12.86
CA ARG A 112 -13.65 11.78 -13.09
C ARG A 112 -12.36 12.38 -12.54
N CYS A 113 -11.60 11.61 -11.81
CA CYS A 113 -10.27 11.98 -11.34
C CYS A 113 -9.25 10.87 -11.62
N GLU A 114 -7.99 11.26 -11.74
CA GLU A 114 -6.90 10.38 -12.14
C GLU A 114 -5.65 10.67 -11.31
N ALA A 115 -4.93 9.61 -10.95
CA ALA A 115 -3.58 9.71 -10.41
C ALA A 115 -2.72 8.55 -10.90
N ALA A 116 -1.42 8.81 -11.05
CA ALA A 116 -0.43 7.80 -11.35
C ALA A 116 0.62 7.76 -10.25
N ALA A 117 1.18 6.59 -10.02
CA ALA A 117 2.34 6.39 -9.18
C ALA A 117 3.33 5.44 -9.85
N ASP A 118 4.61 5.67 -9.61
CA ASP A 118 5.69 4.81 -10.06
C ASP A 118 6.63 4.55 -8.87
N THR A 119 6.58 3.35 -8.34
CA THR A 119 7.41 2.96 -7.19
C THR A 119 8.84 2.59 -7.56
N GLY A 120 9.17 2.56 -8.85
CA GLY A 120 10.53 2.38 -9.37
C GLY A 120 11.32 3.69 -9.44
N VAL A 121 10.64 4.85 -9.33
CA VAL A 121 11.31 6.15 -9.33
C VAL A 121 11.79 6.47 -7.91
N PRO A 122 13.09 6.75 -7.70
CA PRO A 122 13.59 7.17 -6.41
C PRO A 122 12.93 8.45 -5.92
N ALA A 123 12.67 8.53 -4.61
CA ALA A 123 12.13 9.74 -4.02
C ALA A 123 13.17 10.86 -4.06
N THR A 124 12.77 12.05 -4.49
CA THR A 124 13.61 13.25 -4.49
C THR A 124 13.58 13.98 -3.15
N ASP A 125 12.46 13.95 -2.45
CA ASP A 125 12.33 14.42 -1.07
C ASP A 125 12.71 13.32 -0.08
N VAL A 126 13.97 13.34 0.34
CA VAL A 126 14.55 12.36 1.28
C VAL A 126 13.95 12.51 2.68
N GLY A 127 13.53 13.72 3.07
CA GLY A 127 12.86 13.98 4.36
C GLY A 127 11.51 13.29 4.44
N ALA A 128 10.66 13.55 3.47
CA ALA A 128 9.34 12.89 3.38
C ALA A 128 9.46 11.36 3.22
N GLN A 129 10.46 10.88 2.48
CA GLN A 129 10.74 9.46 2.35
C GLN A 129 11.09 8.83 3.70
N ARG A 130 11.97 9.49 4.47
CA ARG A 130 12.38 9.04 5.81
C ARG A 130 11.20 8.94 6.75
N GLU A 131 10.34 9.96 6.80
CA GLU A 131 9.14 9.95 7.63
C GLU A 131 8.21 8.78 7.27
N ARG A 132 7.95 8.59 5.97
CA ARG A 132 7.12 7.49 5.48
C ARG A 132 7.69 6.11 5.85
N LEU A 133 9.01 5.91 5.66
CA LEU A 133 9.67 4.64 5.98
C LEU A 133 9.71 4.39 7.48
N THR A 134 9.96 5.42 8.28
CA THR A 134 9.93 5.33 9.76
C THR A 134 8.53 4.97 10.24
N GLY A 135 7.50 5.63 9.72
CA GLY A 135 6.11 5.30 10.05
C GLY A 135 5.75 3.86 9.73
N LYS A 136 6.12 3.39 8.53
CA LYS A 136 5.92 2.00 8.12
C LYS A 136 6.68 1.01 9.03
N PHE A 137 7.94 1.31 9.35
CA PHE A 137 8.73 0.49 10.26
C PHE A 137 8.07 0.39 11.64
N LEU A 138 7.64 1.51 12.21
CA LEU A 138 6.98 1.53 13.52
C LEU A 138 5.67 0.75 13.51
N ALA A 139 4.86 0.86 12.46
CA ALA A 139 3.62 0.08 12.32
C ALA A 139 3.89 -1.44 12.36
N LEU A 140 5.02 -1.89 11.79
CA LEU A 140 5.42 -3.30 11.77
C LEU A 140 6.11 -3.75 13.06
N ALA A 141 6.95 -2.90 13.66
CA ALA A 141 7.82 -3.27 14.77
C ALA A 141 7.17 -3.12 16.14
N VAL A 142 6.28 -2.14 16.33
CA VAL A 142 5.62 -1.87 17.62
C VAL A 142 4.84 -3.07 18.17
N PRO A 143 4.08 -3.82 17.36
CA PRO A 143 3.39 -5.02 17.85
C PRO A 143 4.32 -6.10 18.40
N VAL A 144 5.57 -6.14 17.93
CA VAL A 144 6.56 -7.18 18.29
C VAL A 144 7.51 -6.72 19.40
N LEU A 145 8.00 -5.48 19.32
CA LEU A 145 9.06 -4.95 20.18
C LEU A 145 8.54 -4.00 21.28
N GLY A 146 7.26 -3.64 21.23
CA GLY A 146 6.74 -2.50 21.96
C GLY A 146 7.26 -1.17 21.40
N ARG A 147 6.58 -0.06 21.75
CA ARG A 147 6.92 1.27 21.21
C ARG A 147 8.37 1.67 21.49
N ALA A 148 8.81 1.56 22.73
CA ALA A 148 10.18 1.95 23.12
C ALA A 148 11.25 1.14 22.39
N GLY A 149 11.07 -0.18 22.24
CA GLY A 149 11.98 -1.05 21.50
C GLY A 149 12.04 -0.71 20.01
N ALA A 150 10.89 -0.49 19.39
CA ALA A 150 10.81 -0.11 17.99
C ALA A 150 11.45 1.26 17.70
N GLU A 151 11.23 2.26 18.56
CA GLU A 151 11.86 3.58 18.44
C GLU A 151 13.38 3.52 18.65
N ALA A 152 13.84 2.73 19.62
CA ALA A 152 15.29 2.52 19.84
C ALA A 152 15.96 1.86 18.63
N LEU A 153 15.34 0.83 18.05
CA LEU A 153 15.83 0.16 16.85
C LEU A 153 15.85 1.08 15.64
N ALA A 154 14.77 1.86 15.42
CA ALA A 154 14.70 2.86 14.35
C ALA A 154 15.81 3.89 14.49
N GLY A 155 16.02 4.44 15.69
CA GLY A 155 17.06 5.39 15.98
C GLY A 155 18.47 4.85 15.74
N ALA A 156 18.74 3.61 16.15
CA ALA A 156 20.01 2.94 15.89
C ALA A 156 20.23 2.68 14.39
N ALA A 157 19.20 2.18 13.67
CA ALA A 157 19.28 1.94 12.22
C ALA A 157 19.60 3.23 11.43
N LEU A 158 18.99 4.36 11.81
CA LEU A 158 19.26 5.65 11.18
C LEU A 158 20.68 6.18 11.41
N ARG A 159 21.34 5.69 12.44
CA ARG A 159 22.73 6.02 12.80
C ARG A 159 23.67 4.83 12.65
N VAL A 160 23.34 3.86 11.79
CA VAL A 160 24.13 2.63 11.61
C VAL A 160 25.61 2.90 11.35
N HIS A 161 25.94 3.97 10.64
CA HIS A 161 27.32 4.39 10.36
C HIS A 161 28.11 4.87 11.60
N GLN A 162 27.43 5.09 12.74
CA GLN A 162 28.02 5.51 14.01
C GLN A 162 28.09 4.37 15.03
N LEU A 163 27.51 3.21 14.71
CA LEU A 163 27.55 2.06 15.61
C LEU A 163 28.94 1.41 15.58
N GLY A 164 29.48 1.10 16.75
CA GLY A 164 30.76 0.38 16.85
C GLY A 164 30.66 -1.08 16.41
N GLU A 165 29.47 -1.70 16.59
CA GLU A 165 29.20 -3.10 16.23
C GLU A 165 27.81 -3.28 15.66
N GLY A 166 27.69 -3.97 14.53
CA GLY A 166 26.38 -4.33 13.93
C GLY A 166 25.52 -5.24 14.84
N ALA A 167 26.15 -5.95 15.79
CA ALA A 167 25.45 -6.75 16.79
C ALA A 167 24.50 -5.94 17.69
N GLU A 168 24.69 -4.63 17.80
CA GLU A 168 23.76 -3.76 18.53
C GLU A 168 22.37 -3.75 17.90
N LEU A 169 22.26 -3.67 16.58
CA LEU A 169 20.96 -3.74 15.87
C LEU A 169 20.26 -5.08 16.13
N LEU A 170 21.02 -6.18 16.12
CA LEU A 170 20.46 -7.51 16.40
C LEU A 170 19.95 -7.63 17.84
N ARG A 171 20.63 -7.04 18.80
CA ARG A 171 20.17 -6.99 20.21
C ARG A 171 18.85 -6.22 20.35
N LEU A 172 18.75 -5.06 19.69
CA LEU A 172 17.56 -4.23 19.70
C LEU A 172 16.37 -4.87 18.95
N ALA A 173 16.63 -5.72 17.96
CA ALA A 173 15.62 -6.41 17.17
C ALA A 173 15.04 -7.66 17.87
N ARG A 174 15.53 -8.07 19.03
CA ARG A 174 14.99 -9.22 19.77
C ARG A 174 13.68 -8.85 20.46
N ALA A 175 12.62 -9.61 20.17
CA ALA A 175 11.41 -9.61 21.00
C ALA A 175 11.78 -10.07 22.43
N ARG A 176 11.22 -9.39 23.42
CA ARG A 176 11.37 -9.77 24.84
C ARG A 176 10.27 -10.73 25.23
#